data_f8a401c42ad6a2e93a75cf33b73397a9
#
_entry.id   f8a401c42ad6a2e93a75cf33b73397a9
#
_cell.length_a   1.000
_cell.length_b   1.000
_cell.length_c   1.000
_cell.angle_alpha   90.00
_cell.angle_beta   90.00
_cell.angle_gamma   90.00
#
_symmetry.space_group_name_H-M   'P 1'
#
loop_
_entity.id
_entity.type
_entity.pdbx_description
1 polymer ?
#
loop_
_entity_poly.entity_id
_entity_poly.type
_entity_poly.pdbx_seq_one_letter_code
_entity_poly.pdbx_strand_id
1 'polypeptide(L)'
;SMMTTFSMSVLLPLYFEGAYGMTALVAGLLILPAIACNAVTSIVGGRVMDARGAWPLLPVGFALIAVGQIAISMTAASMNIGVVVALTVVVYAGVGLVLSPSQTAGLETLPAAEHPHGTALLNTWNMIAASFGPSLFIGLLSSSAATAGAAGAATDVAQAIGFATAVRVAAVIAVVGFATSLAYARRESHMSH
;
A
#
# COMPACT_ATOMS: atom_id res chain seq x y z
N SER A 1 -1.69 1.87 6.02
CA SER A 1 -0.84 2.28 4.89
C SER A 1 0.53 1.63 4.93
N MET A 2 1.27 1.69 6.06
CA MET A 2 2.64 1.13 6.17
C MET A 2 2.71 -0.35 5.83
N MET A 3 1.88 -1.17 6.43
CA MET A 3 1.84 -2.62 6.19
C MET A 3 1.67 -2.95 4.70
N THR A 4 0.79 -2.22 4.01
CA THR A 4 0.57 -2.35 2.57
C THR A 4 1.78 -1.95 1.74
N THR A 5 2.44 -0.84 2.10
CA THR A 5 3.61 -0.32 1.39
C THR A 5 4.78 -1.29 1.43
N PHE A 6 5.14 -1.73 2.64
CA PHE A 6 6.25 -2.69 2.81
C PHE A 6 5.94 -4.04 2.17
N SER A 7 4.68 -4.49 2.22
CA SER A 7 4.27 -5.73 1.58
C SER A 7 4.38 -5.65 0.07
N MET A 8 3.93 -4.56 -0.56
CA MET A 8 4.04 -4.36 -2.00
C MET A 8 5.49 -4.29 -2.47
N SER A 9 6.40 -3.69 -1.70
CA SER A 9 7.82 -3.63 -2.05
C SER A 9 8.49 -4.99 -2.12
N VAL A 10 7.95 -5.99 -1.42
CA VAL A 10 8.44 -7.37 -1.44
C VAL A 10 7.63 -8.26 -2.38
N LEU A 11 6.31 -8.11 -2.40
CA LEU A 11 5.42 -8.95 -3.22
C LEU A 11 5.61 -8.72 -4.72
N LEU A 12 5.86 -7.47 -5.16
CA LEU A 12 6.02 -7.15 -6.58
C LEU A 12 7.25 -7.81 -7.20
N PRO A 13 8.45 -7.71 -6.61
CA PRO A 13 9.60 -8.46 -7.11
C PRO A 13 9.35 -9.95 -7.18
N LEU A 14 8.81 -10.55 -6.10
CA LEU A 14 8.49 -11.97 -6.05
C LEU A 14 7.49 -12.38 -7.14
N TYR A 15 6.49 -11.55 -7.43
CA TYR A 15 5.55 -11.80 -8.50
C TYR A 15 6.22 -11.75 -9.88
N PHE A 16 7.06 -10.74 -10.14
CA PHE A 16 7.76 -10.63 -11.42
C PHE A 16 8.80 -11.74 -11.62
N GLU A 17 9.48 -12.14 -10.57
CA GLU A 17 10.42 -13.27 -10.62
C GLU A 17 9.68 -14.62 -10.76
N GLY A 18 8.65 -14.86 -9.96
CA GLY A 18 7.93 -16.12 -9.91
C GLY A 18 6.99 -16.37 -11.08
N ALA A 19 6.22 -15.38 -11.50
CA ALA A 19 5.23 -15.53 -12.57
C ALA A 19 5.80 -15.29 -13.97
N TYR A 20 6.86 -14.46 -14.10
CA TYR A 20 7.44 -14.14 -15.41
C TYR A 20 8.89 -14.63 -15.60
N GLY A 21 9.50 -15.21 -14.58
CA GLY A 21 10.89 -15.66 -14.65
C GLY A 21 11.90 -14.53 -14.84
N MET A 22 11.56 -13.31 -14.43
CA MET A 22 12.42 -12.13 -14.57
C MET A 22 13.56 -12.16 -13.56
N THR A 23 14.68 -11.51 -13.91
CA THR A 23 15.76 -11.29 -12.96
C THR A 23 15.37 -10.22 -11.94
N ALA A 24 15.92 -10.30 -10.72
CA ALA A 24 15.71 -9.30 -9.66
C ALA A 24 16.01 -7.86 -10.12
N LEU A 25 17.01 -7.69 -11.01
CA LEU A 25 17.34 -6.39 -11.60
C LEU A 25 16.18 -5.82 -12.41
N VAL A 26 15.59 -6.62 -13.31
CA VAL A 26 14.47 -6.19 -14.15
C VAL A 26 13.23 -5.93 -13.31
N ALA A 27 12.93 -6.81 -12.36
CA ALA A 27 11.83 -6.61 -11.42
C ALA A 27 11.98 -5.29 -10.63
N GLY A 28 13.18 -5.00 -10.14
CA GLY A 28 13.48 -3.74 -9.47
C GLY A 28 13.30 -2.51 -10.36
N LEU A 29 13.75 -2.56 -11.63
CA LEU A 29 13.58 -1.47 -12.60
C LEU A 29 12.10 -1.18 -12.91
N LEU A 30 11.25 -2.20 -12.95
CA LEU A 30 9.81 -2.05 -13.19
C LEU A 30 9.09 -1.32 -12.03
N ILE A 31 9.66 -1.35 -10.83
CA ILE A 31 9.10 -0.67 -9.65
C ILE A 31 9.58 0.78 -9.54
N LEU A 32 10.69 1.16 -10.19
CA LEU A 32 11.25 2.52 -10.11
C LEU A 32 10.24 3.63 -10.43
N PRO A 33 9.40 3.54 -11.48
CA PRO A 33 8.40 4.57 -11.76
C PRO A 33 7.42 4.78 -10.59
N ALA A 34 7.04 3.70 -9.91
CA ALA A 34 6.14 3.76 -8.75
C ALA A 34 6.82 4.44 -7.55
N ILE A 35 8.09 4.12 -7.29
CA ILE A 35 8.88 4.76 -6.22
C ILE A 35 9.08 6.25 -6.52
N ALA A 36 9.40 6.61 -7.76
CA ALA A 36 9.54 8.01 -8.17
C ALA A 36 8.21 8.78 -8.02
N CYS A 37 7.09 8.18 -8.42
CA CYS A 37 5.77 8.76 -8.23
C CYS A 37 5.44 8.95 -6.73
N ASN A 38 5.76 7.97 -5.88
CA ASN A 38 5.61 8.08 -4.43
C ASN A 38 6.40 9.27 -3.85
N ALA A 39 7.65 9.45 -4.27
CA ALA A 39 8.46 10.58 -3.82
C ALA A 39 7.83 11.92 -4.21
N VAL A 40 7.39 12.06 -5.46
CA VAL A 40 6.72 13.29 -5.94
C VAL A 40 5.41 13.53 -5.19
N THR A 41 4.57 12.52 -5.05
CA THR A 41 3.27 12.65 -4.36
C THR A 41 3.43 12.91 -2.87
N SER A 42 4.49 12.42 -2.22
CA SER A 42 4.81 12.74 -0.82
C SER A 42 5.15 14.22 -0.65
N ILE A 43 5.93 14.81 -1.58
CA ILE A 43 6.24 16.25 -1.56
C ILE A 43 4.98 17.08 -1.79
N VAL A 44 4.16 16.70 -2.78
CA VAL A 44 2.89 17.38 -3.06
C VAL A 44 1.93 17.23 -1.87
N GLY A 45 1.84 16.03 -1.30
CA GLY A 45 1.03 15.74 -0.11
C GLY A 45 1.41 16.60 1.08
N GLY A 46 2.72 16.78 1.35
CA GLY A 46 3.20 17.67 2.40
C GLY A 46 2.75 19.12 2.18
N ARG A 47 2.95 19.66 0.98
CA ARG A 47 2.53 21.04 0.65
C ARG A 47 1.02 21.24 0.73
N VAL A 48 0.23 20.29 0.31
CA VAL A 48 -1.25 20.37 0.40
C VAL A 48 -1.68 20.27 1.85
N MET A 49 -1.01 19.43 2.65
CA MET A 49 -1.25 19.34 4.09
C MET A 49 -1.00 20.66 4.79
N ASP A 50 0.13 21.33 4.51
CA ASP A 50 0.47 22.65 5.06
C ASP A 50 -0.56 23.73 4.69
N ALA A 51 -1.17 23.62 3.49
CA ALA A 51 -2.13 24.61 2.98
C ALA A 51 -3.58 24.31 3.37
N ARG A 52 -3.99 23.05 3.47
CA ARG A 52 -5.40 22.62 3.59
C ARG A 52 -5.67 21.60 4.69
N GLY A 53 -4.65 21.19 5.43
CA GLY A 53 -4.74 20.12 6.42
C GLY A 53 -4.76 18.72 5.82
N ALA A 54 -4.83 17.72 6.70
CA ALA A 54 -4.84 16.30 6.33
C ALA A 54 -6.16 15.84 5.67
N TRP A 55 -7.25 16.58 5.90
CA TRP A 55 -8.61 16.22 5.55
C TRP A 55 -8.82 15.80 4.08
N PRO A 56 -8.38 16.56 3.06
CA PRO A 56 -8.63 16.20 1.66
C PRO A 56 -7.72 15.06 1.18
N LEU A 57 -6.56 14.87 1.82
CA LEU A 57 -5.50 13.96 1.37
C LEU A 57 -5.76 12.51 1.77
N LEU A 58 -6.18 12.29 3.03
CA LEU A 58 -6.34 10.95 3.57
C LEU A 58 -7.40 10.12 2.81
N PRO A 59 -8.63 10.62 2.56
CA PRO A 59 -9.60 9.86 1.78
C PRO A 59 -9.16 9.62 0.34
N VAL A 60 -8.59 10.61 -0.32
CA VAL A 60 -8.12 10.48 -1.71
C VAL A 60 -6.99 9.46 -1.80
N GLY A 61 -6.00 9.55 -0.93
CA GLY A 61 -4.87 8.62 -0.93
C GLY A 61 -5.29 7.18 -0.62
N PHE A 62 -6.14 6.96 0.39
CA PHE A 62 -6.67 5.62 0.69
C PHE A 62 -7.56 5.08 -0.43
N ALA A 63 -8.35 5.93 -1.11
CA ALA A 63 -9.13 5.52 -2.27
C ALA A 63 -8.22 5.04 -3.42
N LEU A 64 -7.14 5.78 -3.72
CA LEU A 64 -6.17 5.38 -4.75
C LEU A 64 -5.51 4.03 -4.41
N ILE A 65 -5.13 3.83 -3.13
CA ILE A 65 -4.55 2.57 -2.67
C ILE A 65 -5.56 1.43 -2.84
N ALA A 66 -6.79 1.59 -2.36
CA ALA A 66 -7.82 0.56 -2.41
C ALA A 66 -8.20 0.20 -3.86
N VAL A 67 -8.49 1.20 -4.70
CA VAL A 67 -8.85 1.00 -6.11
C VAL A 67 -7.70 0.36 -6.88
N GLY A 68 -6.47 0.87 -6.70
CA GLY A 68 -5.29 0.31 -7.35
C GLY A 68 -5.05 -1.15 -6.97
N GLN A 69 -5.16 -1.51 -5.71
CA GLN A 69 -4.98 -2.90 -5.25
C GLN A 69 -6.10 -3.83 -5.72
N ILE A 70 -7.36 -3.38 -5.69
CA ILE A 70 -8.47 -4.16 -6.25
C ILE A 70 -8.22 -4.42 -7.73
N ALA A 71 -7.85 -3.39 -8.50
CA ALA A 71 -7.55 -3.53 -9.92
C ALA A 71 -6.36 -4.46 -10.16
N ILE A 72 -5.27 -4.36 -9.40
CA ILE A 72 -4.13 -5.30 -9.49
C ILE A 72 -4.60 -6.73 -9.22
N SER A 73 -5.41 -6.95 -8.19
CA SER A 73 -5.90 -8.30 -7.84
C SER A 73 -6.74 -8.93 -8.94
N MET A 74 -7.45 -8.12 -9.72
CA MET A 74 -8.28 -8.60 -10.84
C MET A 74 -7.46 -8.83 -12.12
N THR A 75 -6.40 -8.06 -12.32
CA THR A 75 -5.58 -8.10 -13.53
C THR A 75 -4.32 -8.95 -13.40
N ALA A 76 -3.90 -9.30 -12.20
CA ALA A 76 -2.70 -10.11 -11.97
C ALA A 76 -2.75 -11.47 -12.69
N ALA A 77 -3.93 -12.11 -12.73
CA ALA A 77 -4.12 -13.37 -13.44
C ALA A 77 -4.09 -13.24 -14.98
N SER A 78 -4.32 -12.05 -15.54
CA SER A 78 -4.21 -11.79 -16.98
C SER A 78 -2.76 -11.66 -17.46
N MET A 79 -1.79 -11.67 -16.54
CA MET A 79 -0.36 -11.63 -16.81
C MET A 79 0.06 -10.45 -17.72
N ASN A 80 -0.60 -9.30 -17.62
CA ASN A 80 -0.22 -8.10 -18.35
C ASN A 80 0.66 -7.18 -17.47
N ILE A 81 1.97 -7.26 -17.67
CA ILE A 81 2.98 -6.53 -16.90
C ILE A 81 2.75 -5.03 -16.91
N GLY A 82 2.46 -4.46 -18.08
CA GLY A 82 2.27 -3.01 -18.23
C GLY A 82 1.12 -2.49 -17.38
N VAL A 83 0.02 -3.23 -17.31
CA VAL A 83 -1.14 -2.88 -16.49
C VAL A 83 -0.77 -2.97 -15.00
N VAL A 84 -0.11 -4.04 -14.57
CA VAL A 84 0.29 -4.20 -13.16
C VAL A 84 1.24 -3.09 -12.74
N VAL A 85 2.23 -2.74 -13.57
CA VAL A 85 3.16 -1.62 -13.30
C VAL A 85 2.41 -0.29 -13.21
N ALA A 86 1.52 0.01 -14.16
CA ALA A 86 0.74 1.25 -14.14
C ALA A 86 -0.15 1.36 -12.88
N LEU A 87 -0.82 0.28 -12.51
CA LEU A 87 -1.64 0.24 -11.30
C LEU A 87 -0.78 0.34 -10.02
N THR A 88 0.43 -0.21 -10.04
CA THR A 88 1.39 -0.03 -8.93
C THR A 88 1.77 1.43 -8.77
N VAL A 89 1.97 2.18 -9.85
CA VAL A 89 2.20 3.64 -9.78
C VAL A 89 1.03 4.33 -9.08
N VAL A 90 -0.23 3.96 -9.39
CA VAL A 90 -1.42 4.53 -8.74
C VAL A 90 -1.44 4.22 -7.24
N VAL A 91 -1.14 2.98 -6.84
CA VAL A 91 -1.05 2.60 -5.41
C VAL A 91 0.01 3.42 -4.69
N TYR A 92 1.21 3.52 -5.25
CA TYR A 92 2.32 4.27 -4.65
C TYR A 92 2.07 5.78 -4.62
N ALA A 93 1.33 6.33 -5.58
CA ALA A 93 0.84 7.70 -5.53
C ALA A 93 -0.08 7.91 -4.31
N GLY A 94 -1.03 7.00 -4.09
CA GLY A 94 -1.89 7.02 -2.91
C GLY A 94 -1.11 6.92 -1.60
N VAL A 95 -0.11 6.05 -1.54
CA VAL A 95 0.77 5.91 -0.36
C VAL A 95 1.49 7.22 -0.05
N GLY A 96 2.05 7.90 -1.06
CA GLY A 96 2.72 9.19 -0.88
C GLY A 96 1.81 10.27 -0.31
N LEU A 97 0.53 10.27 -0.70
CA LEU A 97 -0.45 11.21 -0.18
C LEU A 97 -0.93 10.91 1.26
N VAL A 98 -0.81 9.67 1.73
CA VAL A 98 -1.33 9.25 3.04
C VAL A 98 -0.26 9.24 4.12
N LEU A 99 0.97 8.85 3.79
CA LEU A 99 1.97 8.48 4.77
C LEU A 99 2.34 9.61 5.72
N SER A 100 2.81 10.73 5.17
CA SER A 100 3.19 11.91 5.95
C SER A 100 1.98 12.57 6.62
N PRO A 101 0.88 12.89 5.90
CA PRO A 101 -0.28 13.51 6.51
C PRO A 101 -0.90 12.70 7.66
N SER A 102 -0.94 11.37 7.56
CA SER A 102 -1.50 10.54 8.63
C SER A 102 -0.67 10.56 9.92
N GLN A 103 0.65 10.65 9.81
CA GLN A 103 1.54 10.75 10.97
C GLN A 103 1.43 12.12 11.64
N THR A 104 1.45 13.19 10.86
CA THR A 104 1.33 14.55 11.38
C THR A 104 -0.03 14.78 12.04
N ALA A 105 -1.13 14.41 11.37
CA ALA A 105 -2.47 14.51 11.96
C ALA A 105 -2.60 13.69 13.26
N GLY A 106 -1.94 12.53 13.36
CA GLY A 106 -1.91 11.76 14.60
C GLY A 106 -1.17 12.47 15.73
N LEU A 107 -0.07 13.15 15.45
CA LEU A 107 0.70 13.90 16.43
C LEU A 107 0.00 15.19 16.89
N GLU A 108 -0.69 15.87 15.98
CA GLU A 108 -1.43 17.10 16.28
C GLU A 108 -2.57 16.88 17.30
N THR A 109 -3.03 15.65 17.50
CA THR A 109 -4.02 15.33 18.55
C THR A 109 -3.42 15.28 19.96
N LEU A 110 -2.09 15.32 20.09
CA LEU A 110 -1.37 15.26 21.36
C LEU A 110 -0.87 16.65 21.78
N PRO A 111 -0.80 16.92 23.09
CA PRO A 111 -0.10 18.11 23.61
C PRO A 111 1.35 18.14 23.13
N ALA A 112 1.90 19.32 22.85
CA ALA A 112 3.26 19.49 22.34
C ALA A 112 4.34 18.78 23.20
N ALA A 113 4.14 18.73 24.53
CA ALA A 113 5.02 18.04 25.44
C ALA A 113 5.06 16.51 25.24
N GLU A 114 4.03 15.92 24.63
CA GLU A 114 3.90 14.48 24.38
C GLU A 114 4.31 14.08 22.97
N HIS A 115 4.60 15.02 22.07
CA HIS A 115 5.02 14.73 20.69
C HIS A 115 6.21 13.74 20.60
N PRO A 116 7.26 13.81 21.46
CA PRO A 116 8.34 12.82 21.43
C PRO A 116 7.85 11.40 21.72
N HIS A 117 6.94 11.24 22.68
CA HIS A 117 6.34 9.94 23.02
C HIS A 117 5.44 9.43 21.88
N GLY A 118 4.62 10.31 21.29
CA GLY A 118 3.80 10.00 20.13
C GLY A 118 4.62 9.55 18.94
N THR A 119 5.73 10.23 18.65
CA THR A 119 6.65 9.88 17.56
C THR A 119 7.31 8.52 17.81
N ALA A 120 7.74 8.23 19.05
CA ALA A 120 8.31 6.94 19.41
C ALA A 120 7.29 5.80 19.22
N LEU A 121 6.04 6.02 19.62
CA LEU A 121 4.94 5.06 19.43
C LEU A 121 4.65 4.81 17.95
N LEU A 122 4.56 5.86 17.14
CA LEU A 122 4.36 5.75 15.68
C LEU A 122 5.50 4.98 15.03
N ASN A 123 6.75 5.25 15.39
CA ASN A 123 7.90 4.52 14.86
C ASN A 123 7.87 3.04 15.25
N THR A 124 7.48 2.73 16.49
CA THR A 124 7.32 1.33 16.93
C THR A 124 6.26 0.61 16.12
N TRP A 125 5.08 1.23 15.91
CA TRP A 125 4.04 0.68 15.07
C TRP A 125 4.47 0.50 13.61
N ASN A 126 5.25 1.45 13.08
CA ASN A 126 5.79 1.36 11.73
C ASN A 126 6.76 0.16 11.60
N MET A 127 7.62 -0.06 12.59
CA MET A 127 8.54 -1.21 12.61
C MET A 127 7.80 -2.54 12.73
N ILE A 128 6.76 -2.61 13.57
CA ILE A 128 5.90 -3.79 13.67
C ILE A 128 5.22 -4.07 12.32
N ALA A 129 4.64 -3.03 11.70
CA ALA A 129 3.99 -3.16 10.41
C ALA A 129 4.97 -3.58 9.29
N ALA A 130 6.20 -3.06 9.31
CA ALA A 130 7.26 -3.39 8.36
C ALA A 130 7.73 -4.85 8.50
N SER A 131 7.75 -5.39 9.72
CA SER A 131 8.18 -6.78 9.97
C SER A 131 7.04 -7.77 9.72
N PHE A 132 5.85 -7.47 10.20
CA PHE A 132 4.71 -8.39 10.16
C PHE A 132 4.03 -8.41 8.77
N GLY A 133 3.97 -7.24 8.11
CA GLY A 133 3.33 -7.09 6.81
C GLY A 133 3.88 -8.04 5.75
N PRO A 134 5.17 -7.93 5.39
CA PRO A 134 5.76 -8.82 4.39
C PRO A 134 5.59 -10.30 4.72
N SER A 135 5.81 -10.70 5.98
CA SER A 135 5.69 -12.10 6.42
C SER A 135 4.29 -12.65 6.20
N LEU A 136 3.26 -11.88 6.58
CA LEU A 136 1.86 -12.25 6.38
C LEU A 136 1.54 -12.42 4.88
N PHE A 137 1.93 -11.45 4.06
CA PHE A 137 1.57 -11.44 2.64
C PHE A 137 2.38 -12.46 1.83
N ILE A 138 3.65 -12.72 2.17
CA ILE A 138 4.43 -13.81 1.58
C ILE A 138 3.81 -15.15 1.95
N GLY A 139 3.37 -15.31 3.20
CA GLY A 139 2.66 -16.52 3.64
C GLY A 139 1.37 -16.76 2.85
N LEU A 140 0.57 -15.71 2.62
CA LEU A 140 -0.64 -15.77 1.80
C LEU A 140 -0.33 -16.11 0.33
N LEU A 141 0.70 -15.48 -0.25
CA LEU A 141 1.16 -15.75 -1.60
C LEU A 141 1.57 -17.22 -1.72
N SER A 142 2.47 -17.69 -0.85
CA SER A 142 3.03 -19.04 -0.91
C SER A 142 1.97 -20.12 -0.67
N SER A 143 1.09 -19.93 0.30
CA SER A 143 0.03 -20.91 0.60
C SER A 143 -0.99 -21.01 -0.54
N SER A 144 -1.39 -19.87 -1.13
CA SER A 144 -2.34 -19.86 -2.24
C SER A 144 -1.72 -20.39 -3.52
N ALA A 145 -0.43 -20.08 -3.78
CA ALA A 145 0.30 -20.65 -4.91
C ALA A 145 0.48 -22.17 -4.77
N ALA A 146 0.80 -22.66 -3.57
CA ALA A 146 0.91 -24.10 -3.30
C ALA A 146 -0.42 -24.83 -3.52
N THR A 147 -1.53 -24.23 -3.08
CA THR A 147 -2.88 -24.80 -3.28
C THR A 147 -3.24 -24.86 -4.77
N ALA A 148 -2.95 -23.81 -5.53
CA ALA A 148 -3.19 -23.78 -6.97
C ALA A 148 -2.31 -24.80 -7.72
N GLY A 149 -1.03 -24.93 -7.34
CA GLY A 149 -0.12 -25.93 -7.89
C GLY A 149 -0.58 -27.36 -7.60
N ALA A 150 -1.05 -27.64 -6.38
CA ALA A 150 -1.63 -28.93 -6.02
C ALA A 150 -2.91 -29.26 -6.82
N ALA A 151 -3.65 -28.23 -7.27
CA ALA A 151 -4.81 -28.37 -8.16
C ALA A 151 -4.42 -28.51 -9.66
N GLY A 152 -3.12 -28.57 -9.98
CA GLY A 152 -2.62 -28.76 -11.34
C GLY A 152 -2.35 -27.49 -12.13
N ALA A 153 -2.36 -26.32 -11.49
CA ALA A 153 -1.99 -25.08 -12.17
C ALA A 153 -0.48 -25.04 -12.50
N ALA A 154 -0.13 -24.50 -13.67
CA ALA A 154 1.27 -24.24 -14.02
C ALA A 154 1.91 -23.27 -13.01
N THR A 155 3.21 -23.36 -12.81
CA THR A 155 3.92 -22.62 -11.73
C THR A 155 3.73 -21.12 -11.83
N ASP A 156 3.79 -20.55 -13.05
CA ASP A 156 3.57 -19.14 -13.33
C ASP A 156 2.14 -18.68 -12.96
N VAL A 157 1.15 -19.46 -13.35
CA VAL A 157 -0.26 -19.22 -13.03
C VAL A 157 -0.49 -19.35 -11.52
N ALA A 158 0.10 -20.36 -10.87
CA ALA A 158 -0.01 -20.54 -9.43
C ALA A 158 0.57 -19.34 -8.66
N GLN A 159 1.72 -18.82 -9.09
CA GLN A 159 2.31 -17.61 -8.52
C GLN A 159 1.42 -16.37 -8.73
N ALA A 160 0.83 -16.21 -9.91
CA ALA A 160 -0.09 -15.11 -10.19
C ALA A 160 -1.35 -15.19 -9.30
N ILE A 161 -1.90 -16.38 -9.06
CA ILE A 161 -3.04 -16.59 -8.16
C ILE A 161 -2.65 -16.26 -6.71
N GLY A 162 -1.46 -16.72 -6.27
CA GLY A 162 -0.94 -16.41 -4.94
C GLY A 162 -0.79 -14.90 -4.72
N PHE A 163 -0.19 -14.20 -5.68
CA PHE A 163 -0.05 -12.75 -5.64
C PHE A 163 -1.41 -12.04 -5.61
N ALA A 164 -2.34 -12.41 -6.50
CA ALA A 164 -3.67 -11.84 -6.52
C ALA A 164 -4.40 -12.00 -5.18
N THR A 165 -4.25 -13.15 -4.52
CA THR A 165 -4.85 -13.42 -3.20
C THR A 165 -4.24 -12.53 -2.11
N ALA A 166 -2.91 -12.41 -2.07
CA ALA A 166 -2.23 -11.52 -1.14
C ALA A 166 -2.67 -10.07 -1.33
N VAL A 167 -2.74 -9.60 -2.59
CA VAL A 167 -3.17 -8.23 -2.90
C VAL A 167 -4.64 -7.99 -2.55
N ARG A 168 -5.53 -8.99 -2.67
CA ARG A 168 -6.94 -8.89 -2.21
C ARG A 168 -7.02 -8.61 -0.72
N VAL A 169 -6.25 -9.32 0.09
CA VAL A 169 -6.20 -9.08 1.54
C VAL A 169 -5.67 -7.67 1.83
N ALA A 170 -4.63 -7.23 1.12
CA ALA A 170 -4.12 -5.86 1.23
C ALA A 170 -5.19 -4.81 0.84
N ALA A 171 -5.99 -5.09 -0.20
CA ALA A 171 -7.09 -4.22 -0.62
C ALA A 171 -8.18 -4.09 0.46
N VAL A 172 -8.53 -5.18 1.14
CA VAL A 172 -9.47 -5.14 2.27
C VAL A 172 -8.96 -4.22 3.39
N ILE A 173 -7.67 -4.34 3.73
CA ILE A 173 -7.04 -3.45 4.73
C ILE A 173 -7.08 -1.99 4.27
N ALA A 174 -6.84 -1.72 2.98
CA ALA A 174 -6.91 -0.38 2.43
C ALA A 174 -8.34 0.20 2.44
N VAL A 175 -9.36 -0.63 2.18
CA VAL A 175 -10.78 -0.23 2.27
C VAL A 175 -11.16 0.11 3.71
N VAL A 176 -10.69 -0.64 4.69
CA VAL A 176 -10.88 -0.31 6.12
C VAL A 176 -10.18 1.02 6.44
N GLY A 177 -8.96 1.24 5.94
CA GLY A 177 -8.26 2.53 6.06
C GLY A 177 -9.03 3.69 5.42
N PHE A 178 -9.64 3.46 4.26
CA PHE A 178 -10.50 4.44 3.59
C PHE A 178 -11.74 4.77 4.43
N ALA A 179 -12.44 3.76 4.95
CA ALA A 179 -13.62 3.97 5.79
C ALA A 179 -13.29 4.76 7.06
N THR A 180 -12.16 4.46 7.72
CA THR A 180 -11.71 5.20 8.90
C THR A 180 -11.31 6.64 8.56
N SER A 181 -10.69 6.88 7.40
CA SER A 181 -10.33 8.22 6.94
C SER A 181 -11.57 9.08 6.64
N LEU A 182 -12.61 8.49 6.08
CA LEU A 182 -13.90 9.18 5.87
C LEU A 182 -14.60 9.53 7.20
N ALA A 183 -14.54 8.63 8.18
CA ALA A 183 -15.10 8.89 9.50
C ALA A 183 -14.35 10.05 10.20
N TYR A 184 -13.03 10.12 10.06
CA TYR A 184 -12.22 11.21 10.55
C TYR A 184 -12.58 12.54 9.85
N ALA A 185 -12.64 12.53 8.52
CA ALA A 185 -13.00 13.69 7.72
C ALA A 185 -14.36 14.31 8.10
N ARG A 186 -15.37 13.46 8.37
CA ARG A 186 -16.70 13.92 8.81
C ARG A 186 -16.68 14.58 10.19
N ARG A 187 -15.82 14.13 11.10
CA ARG A 187 -15.71 14.74 12.44
C ARG A 187 -15.09 16.13 12.37
N GLU A 188 -14.06 16.34 11.58
CA GLU A 188 -13.45 17.66 11.43
C GLU A 188 -14.41 18.68 10.80
N SER A 189 -15.20 18.28 9.79
CA SER A 189 -16.19 19.16 9.18
C SER A 189 -17.29 19.62 10.15
N HIS A 190 -17.58 18.83 11.20
CA HIS A 190 -18.55 19.21 12.24
C HIS A 190 -17.96 20.10 13.35
N MET A 191 -16.64 20.14 13.52
CA MET A 191 -15.99 20.98 14.54
C MET A 191 -15.62 22.38 14.00
N SER A 192 -15.65 22.59 12.68
CA SER A 192 -15.36 23.87 12.02
C SER A 192 -16.59 24.78 11.82
N HIS A 193 -17.76 24.39 12.34
CA HIS A 193 -18.99 25.16 12.43
C HIS A 193 -19.37 25.40 13.88
#